data_911573745d3b3eda1e6d48397fb6ef4c
#
_entry.id   911573745d3b3eda1e6d48397fb6ef4c
#
_cell.length_a   1.000
_cell.length_b   1.000
_cell.length_c   1.000
_cell.angle_alpha   90.00
_cell.angle_beta   90.00
_cell.angle_gamma   90.00
#
_symmetry.space_group_name_H-M   'P 1'
#
loop_
_entity.id
_entity.type
_entity.pdbx_description
1 polymer ?
#
loop_
_entity_poly.entity_id
_entity_poly.type
_entity_poly.pdbx_seq_one_letter_code
_entity_poly.pdbx_strand_id
1 'polypeptide(L)'
;MCPFPEGEAAGQRLKYEQYFSSWKDEGYNIDISSFSDQSLWKVLYKEGNLGKKIFGAIKGYLRRVKDLFMVSNYDIVYIFMWVTPYGSTFFERVVRSLSKILVYDFDDSIHIEQNKKTSLFLKILKSNKKSNYLIENSDHVIISSPFHAEYCSNLNYRNKCTYIPCSLNTRRFTVKEKKDPKEKIVIGWTGTFSSKVYLDTLREVFIELSKRYDYVLKVIGNFDYELTGVNLEVIEWEKKTEIADLHTFDIGVYPLIKDQWALGKGALKAMQYMAIGIPTVATNYGTNPQVIDNNENGILVDSSKEWLEKLEYLILNPNERERIGINARKKIVNYYSVKALEHLYLEVFRESKNEQV
;
A
#
# COMPACT_ATOMS: atom_id res chain seq x y z
N MET A 1 5.61 -13.46 -10.06
CA MET A 1 5.70 -14.16 -8.75
C MET A 1 5.36 -13.17 -7.64
N CYS A 2 4.55 -13.58 -6.66
CA CYS A 2 4.07 -12.68 -5.62
C CYS A 2 3.91 -13.40 -4.26
N PRO A 3 3.79 -12.65 -3.14
CA PRO A 3 3.63 -13.22 -1.80
C PRO A 3 2.32 -13.94 -1.56
N PHE A 4 1.20 -13.35 -1.98
CA PHE A 4 -0.14 -13.69 -1.52
C PHE A 4 -1.06 -14.08 -2.69
N PRO A 5 -2.16 -14.80 -2.43
CA PRO A 5 -3.14 -15.14 -3.46
C PRO A 5 -3.70 -13.89 -4.13
N GLU A 6 -3.99 -14.01 -5.42
CA GLU A 6 -4.59 -12.94 -6.21
C GLU A 6 -5.86 -12.38 -5.57
N GLY A 7 -5.98 -11.07 -5.58
CA GLY A 7 -7.13 -10.33 -5.10
C GLY A 7 -7.26 -10.22 -3.59
N GLU A 8 -6.31 -10.72 -2.79
CA GLU A 8 -6.43 -10.73 -1.32
C GLU A 8 -5.71 -9.55 -0.67
N ALA A 9 -4.41 -9.45 -0.82
CA ALA A 9 -3.63 -8.42 -0.16
C ALA A 9 -3.82 -7.04 -0.82
N ALA A 10 -4.13 -6.02 -0.02
CA ALA A 10 -4.37 -4.67 -0.52
C ALA A 10 -3.17 -4.11 -1.31
N GLY A 11 -1.93 -4.35 -0.84
CA GLY A 11 -0.71 -3.92 -1.53
C GLY A 11 -0.59 -4.52 -2.93
N GLN A 12 -0.90 -5.83 -3.13
CA GLN A 12 -0.91 -6.45 -4.44
C GLN A 12 -2.08 -5.94 -5.30
N ARG A 13 -3.28 -6.02 -4.74
CA ARG A 13 -4.54 -5.70 -5.40
C ARG A 13 -4.62 -4.26 -5.90
N LEU A 14 -4.12 -3.30 -5.12
CA LEU A 14 -4.18 -1.87 -5.42
C LEU A 14 -2.86 -1.34 -6.03
N LYS A 15 -1.86 -2.18 -6.24
CA LYS A 15 -0.64 -1.81 -6.95
C LYS A 15 -0.69 -2.32 -8.39
N TYR A 16 -0.52 -3.59 -8.64
CA TYR A 16 -0.34 -4.13 -9.97
C TYR A 16 -1.47 -5.06 -10.48
N GLU A 17 -2.18 -5.78 -9.60
CA GLU A 17 -3.19 -6.75 -10.05
C GLU A 17 -4.35 -6.09 -10.82
N GLN A 18 -4.67 -4.85 -10.49
CA GLN A 18 -5.73 -4.10 -11.16
C GLN A 18 -5.41 -3.72 -12.62
N TYR A 19 -4.17 -3.94 -13.07
CA TYR A 19 -3.75 -3.73 -14.46
C TYR A 19 -3.79 -5.00 -15.30
N PHE A 20 -4.07 -6.15 -14.75
CA PHE A 20 -4.03 -7.42 -15.48
C PHE A 20 -4.96 -7.45 -16.72
N SER A 21 -6.13 -6.82 -16.65
CA SER A 21 -7.00 -6.70 -17.83
C SER A 21 -6.35 -5.87 -18.93
N SER A 22 -5.82 -4.70 -18.59
CA SER A 22 -5.13 -3.81 -19.53
C SER A 22 -3.90 -4.48 -20.15
N TRP A 23 -3.10 -5.20 -19.35
CA TRP A 23 -1.95 -5.93 -19.88
C TRP A 23 -2.35 -7.06 -20.83
N LYS A 24 -3.48 -7.76 -20.56
CA LYS A 24 -4.03 -8.78 -21.47
C LYS A 24 -4.54 -8.17 -22.77
N ASP A 25 -5.20 -7.01 -22.69
CA ASP A 25 -5.70 -6.28 -23.87
C ASP A 25 -4.52 -5.83 -24.77
N GLU A 26 -3.33 -5.58 -24.19
CA GLU A 26 -2.07 -5.28 -24.90
C GLU A 26 -1.29 -6.55 -25.35
N GLY A 27 -1.89 -7.73 -25.23
CA GLY A 27 -1.35 -8.99 -25.74
C GLY A 27 -0.43 -9.75 -24.78
N TYR A 28 -0.34 -9.37 -23.50
CA TYR A 28 0.43 -10.13 -22.52
C TYR A 28 -0.38 -11.30 -21.96
N ASN A 29 0.19 -12.51 -22.03
CA ASN A 29 -0.33 -13.66 -21.29
C ASN A 29 0.26 -13.68 -19.87
N ILE A 30 -0.60 -13.81 -18.86
CA ILE A 30 -0.20 -13.64 -17.46
C ILE A 30 -0.45 -14.92 -16.69
N ASP A 31 0.61 -15.51 -16.16
CA ASP A 31 0.57 -16.60 -15.20
C ASP A 31 0.96 -16.11 -13.80
N ILE A 32 0.11 -16.38 -12.81
CA ILE A 32 0.31 -15.91 -11.45
C ILE A 32 0.81 -17.06 -10.57
N SER A 33 1.98 -16.87 -9.98
CA SER A 33 2.49 -17.78 -8.96
C SER A 33 2.61 -17.05 -7.62
N SER A 34 1.66 -17.31 -6.71
CA SER A 34 1.69 -16.82 -5.34
C SER A 34 2.40 -17.80 -4.42
N PHE A 35 3.24 -17.30 -3.50
CA PHE A 35 3.88 -18.16 -2.49
C PHE A 35 2.85 -18.79 -1.54
N SER A 36 1.97 -17.95 -0.99
CA SER A 36 0.87 -18.38 -0.11
C SER A 36 -0.33 -18.81 -0.93
N ASP A 37 -0.96 -19.93 -0.56
CA ASP A 37 -2.28 -20.29 -1.05
C ASP A 37 -3.39 -19.71 -0.14
N GLN A 38 -4.64 -19.87 -0.54
CA GLN A 38 -5.81 -19.41 0.22
C GLN A 38 -5.87 -20.02 1.63
N SER A 39 -5.39 -21.24 1.81
CA SER A 39 -5.42 -21.93 3.10
C SER A 39 -4.41 -21.32 4.08
N LEU A 40 -3.22 -20.97 3.60
CA LEU A 40 -2.21 -20.26 4.39
C LEU A 40 -2.63 -18.84 4.67
N TRP A 41 -3.16 -18.11 3.67
CA TRP A 41 -3.63 -16.74 3.81
C TRP A 41 -4.63 -16.55 4.96
N LYS A 42 -5.64 -17.44 5.05
CA LYS A 42 -6.68 -17.37 6.09
C LYS A 42 -6.17 -17.48 7.52
N VAL A 43 -4.98 -18.05 7.74
CA VAL A 43 -4.40 -18.26 9.07
C VAL A 43 -3.11 -17.47 9.30
N LEU A 44 -2.56 -16.84 8.27
CA LEU A 44 -1.22 -16.21 8.30
C LEU A 44 -1.07 -15.21 9.44
N TYR A 45 -2.07 -14.34 9.61
CA TYR A 45 -2.07 -13.27 10.61
C TYR A 45 -2.87 -13.61 11.88
N LYS A 46 -3.46 -14.80 11.97
CA LYS A 46 -4.19 -15.25 13.17
C LYS A 46 -3.21 -15.87 14.17
N GLU A 47 -3.48 -15.68 15.45
CA GLU A 47 -2.72 -16.35 16.50
C GLU A 47 -2.89 -17.87 16.44
N GLY A 48 -1.91 -18.60 16.92
CA GLY A 48 -1.89 -20.04 16.84
C GLY A 48 -1.71 -20.59 15.41
N ASN A 49 -2.29 -21.74 15.12
CA ASN A 49 -2.26 -22.43 13.82
C ASN A 49 -0.85 -22.73 13.26
N LEU A 50 0.16 -22.88 14.15
CA LEU A 50 1.57 -23.06 13.75
C LEU A 50 1.75 -24.21 12.74
N GLY A 51 1.12 -25.37 12.95
CA GLY A 51 1.19 -26.51 12.02
C GLY A 51 0.69 -26.15 10.63
N LYS A 52 -0.45 -25.43 10.53
CA LYS A 52 -1.00 -24.98 9.23
C LYS A 52 -0.08 -23.95 8.56
N LYS A 53 0.54 -23.07 9.33
CA LYS A 53 1.50 -22.07 8.82
C LYS A 53 2.76 -22.73 8.28
N ILE A 54 3.33 -23.70 9.01
CA ILE A 54 4.50 -24.47 8.57
C ILE A 54 4.17 -25.26 7.29
N PHE A 55 3.06 -26.00 7.29
CA PHE A 55 2.66 -26.78 6.12
C PHE A 55 2.39 -25.92 4.89
N GLY A 56 1.73 -24.76 5.06
CA GLY A 56 1.52 -23.78 4.00
C GLY A 56 2.83 -23.20 3.47
N ALA A 57 3.81 -22.93 4.35
CA ALA A 57 5.14 -22.48 3.94
C ALA A 57 5.86 -23.56 3.13
N ILE A 58 5.84 -24.82 3.56
CA ILE A 58 6.42 -25.94 2.80
C ILE A 58 5.81 -26.02 1.39
N LYS A 59 4.48 -25.95 1.28
CA LYS A 59 3.80 -25.89 -0.03
C LYS A 59 4.26 -24.73 -0.88
N GLY A 60 4.46 -23.55 -0.27
CA GLY A 60 4.98 -22.37 -0.94
C GLY A 60 6.38 -22.60 -1.52
N TYR A 61 7.29 -23.20 -0.75
CA TYR A 61 8.63 -23.55 -1.23
C TYR A 61 8.59 -24.62 -2.34
N LEU A 62 7.75 -25.65 -2.22
CA LEU A 62 7.59 -26.67 -3.29
C LEU A 62 7.07 -26.02 -4.58
N ARG A 63 6.15 -25.06 -4.47
CA ARG A 63 5.67 -24.28 -5.61
C ARG A 63 6.82 -23.51 -6.25
N ARG A 64 7.67 -22.83 -5.46
CA ARG A 64 8.85 -22.12 -5.99
C ARG A 64 9.84 -23.06 -6.68
N VAL A 65 10.05 -24.26 -6.16
CA VAL A 65 10.87 -25.29 -6.85
C VAL A 65 10.25 -25.63 -8.21
N LYS A 66 8.92 -25.86 -8.28
CA LYS A 66 8.23 -26.10 -9.56
C LYS A 66 8.38 -24.89 -10.51
N ASP A 67 8.23 -23.68 -10.00
CA ASP A 67 8.36 -22.45 -10.81
C ASP A 67 9.72 -22.36 -11.48
N LEU A 68 10.84 -22.79 -10.81
CA LEU A 68 12.17 -22.74 -11.37
C LEU A 68 12.29 -23.53 -12.69
N PHE A 69 11.55 -24.61 -12.87
CA PHE A 69 11.54 -25.38 -14.13
C PHE A 69 10.77 -24.68 -15.26
N MET A 70 10.01 -23.63 -14.94
CA MET A 70 9.17 -22.93 -15.90
C MET A 70 9.66 -21.53 -16.22
N VAL A 71 10.48 -20.92 -15.36
CA VAL A 71 10.94 -19.51 -15.47
C VAL A 71 11.47 -19.16 -16.85
N SER A 72 12.29 -20.04 -17.44
CA SER A 72 12.92 -19.82 -18.77
C SER A 72 11.91 -19.77 -19.93
N ASN A 73 10.68 -20.23 -19.73
CA ASN A 73 9.64 -20.22 -20.75
C ASN A 73 8.94 -18.86 -20.89
N TYR A 74 9.13 -17.97 -19.91
CA TYR A 74 8.52 -16.65 -19.91
C TYR A 74 9.43 -15.60 -20.52
N ASP A 75 8.84 -14.65 -21.23
CA ASP A 75 9.58 -13.50 -21.77
C ASP A 75 9.94 -12.52 -20.66
N ILE A 76 9.02 -12.29 -19.73
CA ILE A 76 9.20 -11.41 -18.57
C ILE A 76 8.82 -12.16 -17.28
N VAL A 77 9.73 -12.14 -16.32
CA VAL A 77 9.45 -12.57 -14.94
C VAL A 77 9.25 -11.33 -14.09
N TYR A 78 8.03 -11.11 -13.65
CA TYR A 78 7.69 -10.01 -12.75
C TYR A 78 7.67 -10.52 -11.32
N ILE A 79 8.45 -9.91 -10.43
CA ILE A 79 8.50 -10.24 -9.00
C ILE A 79 7.96 -9.06 -8.20
N PHE A 80 6.94 -9.31 -7.38
CA PHE A 80 6.47 -8.35 -6.40
C PHE A 80 6.98 -8.72 -5.01
N MET A 81 7.62 -7.79 -4.32
CA MET A 81 8.17 -7.90 -2.96
C MET A 81 9.32 -8.91 -2.81
N TRP A 82 9.08 -10.20 -3.00
CA TRP A 82 10.09 -11.27 -2.85
C TRP A 82 9.65 -12.58 -3.53
N VAL A 83 10.63 -13.43 -3.83
CA VAL A 83 10.38 -14.78 -4.34
C VAL A 83 10.01 -15.72 -3.19
N THR A 84 10.77 -15.66 -2.10
CA THR A 84 10.54 -16.46 -0.89
C THR A 84 10.63 -15.59 0.37
N PRO A 85 9.78 -15.84 1.42
CA PRO A 85 9.74 -14.98 2.60
C PRO A 85 10.95 -15.12 3.53
N TYR A 86 11.59 -16.29 3.56
CA TYR A 86 12.67 -16.62 4.50
C TYR A 86 13.85 -17.29 3.80
N GLY A 87 14.98 -17.37 4.50
CA GLY A 87 16.18 -18.07 4.05
C GLY A 87 17.15 -17.20 3.23
N SER A 88 18.09 -17.85 2.55
CA SER A 88 19.11 -17.21 1.73
C SER A 88 18.53 -16.64 0.42
N THR A 89 19.37 -15.94 -0.34
CA THR A 89 19.04 -15.43 -1.69
C THR A 89 19.06 -16.52 -2.78
N PHE A 90 19.03 -17.79 -2.41
CA PHE A 90 19.17 -18.90 -3.37
C PHE A 90 18.09 -18.86 -4.46
N PHE A 91 16.80 -18.76 -4.08
CA PHE A 91 15.71 -18.75 -5.05
C PHE A 91 15.75 -17.50 -5.93
N GLU A 92 16.04 -16.34 -5.36
CA GLU A 92 16.20 -15.09 -6.09
C GLU A 92 17.31 -15.18 -7.13
N ARG A 93 18.46 -15.79 -6.77
CA ARG A 93 19.58 -16.00 -7.68
C ARG A 93 19.24 -16.96 -8.82
N VAL A 94 18.60 -18.09 -8.52
CA VAL A 94 18.21 -19.07 -9.53
C VAL A 94 17.15 -18.49 -10.47
N VAL A 95 16.13 -17.80 -9.92
CA VAL A 95 15.14 -17.11 -10.76
C VAL A 95 15.81 -16.10 -11.67
N ARG A 96 16.73 -15.27 -11.16
CA ARG A 96 17.48 -14.31 -12.01
C ARG A 96 18.26 -14.99 -13.13
N SER A 97 18.96 -16.08 -12.82
CA SER A 97 19.79 -16.79 -13.82
C SER A 97 18.98 -17.47 -14.93
N LEU A 98 17.71 -17.82 -14.63
CA LEU A 98 16.79 -18.47 -15.58
C LEU A 98 15.89 -17.47 -16.33
N SER A 99 15.74 -16.24 -15.83
CA SER A 99 14.88 -15.23 -16.43
C SER A 99 15.53 -14.60 -17.65
N LYS A 100 14.80 -14.47 -18.74
CA LYS A 100 15.18 -13.64 -19.89
C LYS A 100 15.19 -12.16 -19.46
N ILE A 101 14.04 -11.70 -18.98
CA ILE A 101 13.85 -10.35 -18.42
C ILE A 101 13.31 -10.49 -17.02
N LEU A 102 13.91 -9.77 -16.06
CA LEU A 102 13.46 -9.71 -14.66
C LEU A 102 13.04 -8.29 -14.30
N VAL A 103 11.74 -8.10 -14.04
CA VAL A 103 11.19 -6.84 -13.51
C VAL A 103 10.89 -7.03 -12.03
N TYR A 104 11.45 -6.17 -11.21
CA TYR A 104 11.23 -6.19 -9.76
C TYR A 104 10.40 -5.00 -9.30
N ASP A 105 9.28 -5.26 -8.64
CA ASP A 105 8.38 -4.25 -8.09
C ASP A 105 8.22 -4.42 -6.58
N PHE A 106 8.26 -3.34 -5.83
CA PHE A 106 8.02 -3.37 -4.40
C PHE A 106 7.35 -2.09 -3.89
N ASP A 107 6.62 -2.24 -2.79
CA ASP A 107 6.10 -1.16 -1.97
C ASP A 107 6.77 -1.19 -0.58
N ASP A 108 6.57 -0.15 0.21
CA ASP A 108 7.20 0.05 1.53
C ASP A 108 8.75 0.02 1.48
N SER A 109 9.37 0.31 2.60
CA SER A 109 10.84 0.36 2.76
C SER A 109 11.45 -1.01 3.08
N ILE A 110 11.14 -2.05 2.29
CA ILE A 110 11.53 -3.45 2.59
C ILE A 110 13.05 -3.69 2.60
N HIS A 111 13.84 -2.81 1.99
CA HIS A 111 15.30 -2.84 1.99
C HIS A 111 15.91 -2.21 3.26
N ILE A 112 15.10 -1.50 4.06
CA ILE A 112 15.53 -0.89 5.32
C ILE A 112 15.30 -1.86 6.46
N GLU A 113 16.32 -2.09 7.29
CA GLU A 113 16.18 -2.89 8.51
C GLU A 113 15.27 -2.18 9.52
N GLN A 114 14.17 -2.82 9.87
CA GLN A 114 13.39 -2.37 11.01
C GLN A 114 14.15 -2.65 12.31
N ASN A 115 14.43 -1.60 13.08
CA ASN A 115 15.06 -1.68 14.43
C ASN A 115 14.11 -2.32 15.48
N LYS A 116 13.39 -3.37 15.16
CA LYS A 116 12.63 -4.14 16.14
C LYS A 116 13.59 -5.09 16.86
N LYS A 117 13.43 -5.22 18.19
CA LYS A 117 14.10 -6.24 19.00
C LYS A 117 13.63 -7.64 18.55
N THR A 118 14.18 -8.11 17.45
CA THR A 118 13.95 -9.46 16.93
C THR A 118 15.16 -10.32 17.26
N SER A 119 14.95 -11.62 17.52
CA SER A 119 16.05 -12.54 17.75
C SER A 119 17.01 -12.56 16.56
N LEU A 120 18.30 -12.81 16.80
CA LEU A 120 19.34 -12.91 15.77
C LEU A 120 18.93 -13.89 14.66
N PHE A 121 18.29 -14.99 15.01
CA PHE A 121 17.77 -16.00 14.10
C PHE A 121 16.69 -15.44 13.16
N LEU A 122 15.74 -14.63 13.67
CA LEU A 122 14.72 -13.99 12.85
C LEU A 122 15.28 -12.86 11.98
N LYS A 123 16.35 -12.17 12.42
CA LYS A 123 17.08 -11.20 11.58
C LYS A 123 17.74 -11.87 10.37
N ILE A 124 18.38 -13.02 10.58
CA ILE A 124 19.02 -13.79 9.50
C ILE A 124 17.96 -14.31 8.52
N LEU A 125 16.80 -14.77 9.04
CA LEU A 125 15.72 -15.29 8.21
C LEU A 125 14.97 -14.22 7.41
N LYS A 126 14.86 -12.99 7.92
CA LYS A 126 14.16 -11.86 7.30
C LYS A 126 15.13 -10.81 6.72
N SER A 127 16.27 -11.23 6.25
CA SER A 127 17.31 -10.35 5.77
C SER A 127 16.84 -9.53 4.54
N ASN A 128 17.09 -8.21 4.56
CA ASN A 128 16.93 -7.31 3.42
C ASN A 128 17.87 -7.64 2.23
N LYS A 129 18.77 -8.62 2.40
CA LYS A 129 19.67 -9.10 1.34
C LYS A 129 18.94 -9.58 0.09
N LYS A 130 17.70 -10.08 0.26
CA LYS A 130 16.88 -10.54 -0.89
C LYS A 130 16.37 -9.39 -1.74
N SER A 131 15.81 -8.35 -1.09
CA SER A 131 15.35 -7.15 -1.81
C SER A 131 16.52 -6.42 -2.45
N ASN A 132 17.66 -6.25 -1.74
CA ASN A 132 18.84 -5.63 -2.32
C ASN A 132 19.36 -6.44 -3.50
N TYR A 133 19.42 -7.77 -3.40
CA TYR A 133 19.82 -8.61 -4.52
C TYR A 133 18.90 -8.44 -5.74
N LEU A 134 17.58 -8.38 -5.52
CA LEU A 134 16.61 -8.17 -6.60
C LEU A 134 16.73 -6.76 -7.19
N ILE A 135 16.91 -5.71 -6.37
CA ILE A 135 17.17 -4.35 -6.86
C ILE A 135 18.43 -4.33 -7.72
N GLU A 136 19.54 -4.88 -7.21
CA GLU A 136 20.83 -4.89 -7.88
C GLU A 136 20.79 -5.62 -9.23
N ASN A 137 20.11 -6.77 -9.31
CA ASN A 137 20.24 -7.71 -10.43
C ASN A 137 19.03 -7.78 -11.36
N SER A 138 17.97 -6.99 -11.15
CA SER A 138 16.83 -6.93 -12.07
C SER A 138 17.12 -6.06 -13.28
N ASP A 139 16.52 -6.39 -14.42
CA ASP A 139 16.64 -5.59 -15.63
C ASP A 139 15.93 -4.25 -15.49
N HIS A 140 14.84 -4.20 -14.69
CA HIS A 140 14.14 -2.98 -14.32
C HIS A 140 13.57 -3.06 -12.91
N VAL A 141 13.64 -1.96 -12.16
CA VAL A 141 13.06 -1.84 -10.81
C VAL A 141 11.90 -0.85 -10.83
N ILE A 142 10.76 -1.25 -10.26
CA ILE A 142 9.59 -0.38 -10.07
C ILE A 142 9.47 -0.07 -8.58
N ILE A 143 9.31 1.20 -8.26
CA ILE A 143 9.15 1.69 -6.88
C ILE A 143 7.84 2.45 -6.71
N SER A 144 7.27 2.41 -5.50
CA SER A 144 6.02 3.11 -5.15
C SER A 144 6.23 4.41 -4.39
N SER A 145 7.47 4.74 -4.02
CA SER A 145 7.84 5.99 -3.37
C SER A 145 9.09 6.56 -4.01
N PRO A 146 9.10 7.87 -4.36
CA PRO A 146 10.29 8.53 -4.92
C PRO A 146 11.49 8.53 -3.98
N PHE A 147 11.27 8.40 -2.68
CA PHE A 147 12.35 8.27 -1.69
C PHE A 147 13.34 7.15 -2.05
N HIS A 148 12.86 6.09 -2.70
CA HIS A 148 13.72 4.96 -3.08
C HIS A 148 14.42 5.14 -4.44
N ALA A 149 14.08 6.18 -5.21
CA ALA A 149 14.56 6.32 -6.58
C ALA A 149 16.09 6.37 -6.67
N GLU A 150 16.71 7.24 -5.90
CA GLU A 150 18.17 7.39 -5.89
C GLU A 150 18.87 6.10 -5.43
N TYR A 151 18.39 5.52 -4.30
CA TYR A 151 18.94 4.28 -3.79
C TYR A 151 18.86 3.15 -4.80
N CYS A 152 17.69 2.94 -5.40
CA CYS A 152 17.46 1.85 -6.35
C CYS A 152 18.21 2.06 -7.66
N SER A 153 18.26 3.29 -8.19
CA SER A 153 19.01 3.60 -9.41
C SER A 153 20.50 3.38 -9.22
N ASN A 154 21.06 3.81 -8.09
CA ASN A 154 22.47 3.64 -7.79
C ASN A 154 22.86 2.18 -7.55
N LEU A 155 21.96 1.37 -7.00
CA LEU A 155 22.22 -0.05 -6.72
C LEU A 155 21.98 -0.93 -7.94
N ASN A 156 21.02 -0.59 -8.81
CA ASN A 156 20.66 -1.40 -9.96
C ASN A 156 21.76 -1.39 -11.03
N TYR A 157 22.18 -2.56 -11.48
CA TYR A 157 23.29 -2.72 -12.45
C TYR A 157 23.06 -2.06 -13.82
N ARG A 158 21.79 -1.79 -14.18
CA ARG A 158 21.40 -1.06 -15.40
C ARG A 158 21.07 0.40 -15.14
N ASN A 159 21.06 0.84 -13.89
CA ASN A 159 20.57 2.15 -13.49
C ASN A 159 19.11 2.40 -13.95
N LYS A 160 18.26 1.35 -13.95
CA LYS A 160 16.88 1.38 -14.41
C LYS A 160 15.94 1.30 -13.22
N CYS A 161 15.35 2.43 -12.88
CA CYS A 161 14.36 2.54 -11.81
C CYS A 161 13.24 3.48 -12.22
N THR A 162 11.99 3.01 -12.19
CA THR A 162 10.80 3.82 -12.51
C THR A 162 9.89 3.95 -11.31
N TYR A 163 9.53 5.19 -10.99
CA TYR A 163 8.50 5.46 -10.00
C TYR A 163 7.12 5.25 -10.61
N ILE A 164 6.41 4.24 -10.14
CA ILE A 164 5.00 4.02 -10.43
C ILE A 164 4.25 4.03 -9.10
N PRO A 165 3.53 5.10 -8.77
CA PRO A 165 2.80 5.20 -7.52
C PRO A 165 1.72 4.12 -7.42
N CYS A 166 1.23 3.88 -6.20
CA CYS A 166 -0.02 3.15 -6.02
C CYS A 166 -1.13 3.84 -6.82
N SER A 167 -2.12 3.09 -7.24
CA SER A 167 -3.23 3.61 -8.04
C SER A 167 -4.56 3.07 -7.56
N LEU A 168 -5.63 3.70 -8.02
CA LEU A 168 -6.97 3.30 -7.65
C LEU A 168 -7.87 3.14 -8.88
N ASN A 169 -8.62 2.06 -8.90
CA ASN A 169 -9.69 1.88 -9.89
C ASN A 169 -10.86 2.82 -9.53
N THR A 170 -10.89 3.97 -10.17
CA THR A 170 -11.88 5.02 -9.91
C THR A 170 -13.32 4.68 -10.36
N ARG A 171 -13.49 3.57 -11.07
CA ARG A 171 -14.82 2.99 -11.34
C ARG A 171 -15.31 2.19 -10.13
N ARG A 172 -14.41 1.58 -9.37
CA ARG A 172 -14.73 0.87 -8.14
C ARG A 172 -14.82 1.83 -6.95
N PHE A 173 -13.84 2.72 -6.78
CA PHE A 173 -13.86 3.79 -5.77
C PHE A 173 -14.73 4.94 -6.27
N THR A 174 -16.05 4.79 -6.16
CA THR A 174 -17.01 5.81 -6.56
C THR A 174 -17.04 6.97 -5.56
N VAL A 175 -17.52 8.13 -6.00
CA VAL A 175 -17.70 9.28 -5.11
C VAL A 175 -18.77 8.96 -4.06
N LYS A 176 -18.53 9.37 -2.83
CA LYS A 176 -19.50 9.29 -1.74
C LYS A 176 -20.76 10.12 -2.06
N GLU A 177 -21.93 9.58 -1.78
CA GLU A 177 -23.17 10.34 -1.81
C GLU A 177 -23.21 11.40 -0.70
N LYS A 178 -23.93 12.49 -0.93
CA LYS A 178 -24.06 13.54 0.09
C LYS A 178 -24.86 13.01 1.30
N LYS A 179 -24.33 13.28 2.49
CA LYS A 179 -24.91 12.90 3.76
C LYS A 179 -25.99 13.91 4.19
N ASP A 180 -26.98 13.45 4.97
CA ASP A 180 -27.93 14.35 5.63
C ASP A 180 -27.15 15.31 6.58
N PRO A 181 -27.34 16.63 6.46
CA PRO A 181 -26.66 17.61 7.32
C PRO A 181 -26.90 17.42 8.84
N LYS A 182 -27.95 16.69 9.22
CA LYS A 182 -28.27 16.40 10.62
C LYS A 182 -27.46 15.27 11.22
N GLU A 183 -26.76 14.48 10.41
CA GLU A 183 -25.94 13.39 10.90
C GLU A 183 -24.61 13.90 11.49
N LYS A 184 -24.12 13.18 12.52
CA LYS A 184 -22.81 13.49 13.12
C LYS A 184 -21.68 13.36 12.12
N ILE A 185 -20.69 14.23 12.24
CA ILE A 185 -19.45 14.14 11.44
C ILE A 185 -18.70 12.86 11.83
N VAL A 186 -18.24 12.14 10.83
CA VAL A 186 -17.42 10.95 11.01
C VAL A 186 -15.98 11.24 10.58
N ILE A 187 -15.06 11.18 11.53
CA ILE A 187 -13.63 11.20 11.27
C ILE A 187 -13.19 9.74 11.14
N GLY A 188 -12.66 9.36 9.97
CA GLY A 188 -12.37 7.98 9.64
C GLY A 188 -10.90 7.67 9.45
N TRP A 189 -10.51 6.48 9.88
CA TRP A 189 -9.21 5.88 9.60
C TRP A 189 -9.38 4.41 9.21
N THR A 190 -8.62 3.95 8.21
CA THR A 190 -8.53 2.53 7.87
C THR A 190 -7.10 2.02 7.93
N GLY A 191 -6.92 0.77 8.36
CA GLY A 191 -5.59 0.16 8.39
C GLY A 191 -5.55 -1.21 9.06
N THR A 192 -4.34 -1.75 9.12
CA THR A 192 -4.04 -3.03 9.76
C THR A 192 -3.49 -2.83 11.17
N PHE A 193 -3.44 -3.92 11.96
CA PHE A 193 -2.82 -3.91 13.29
C PHE A 193 -1.37 -3.36 13.28
N SER A 194 -0.61 -3.57 12.20
CA SER A 194 0.75 -3.08 12.08
C SER A 194 0.85 -1.56 11.88
N SER A 195 -0.23 -0.92 11.42
CA SER A 195 -0.32 0.53 11.23
C SER A 195 -1.10 1.25 12.34
N LYS A 196 -1.62 0.53 13.33
CA LYS A 196 -2.28 1.08 14.51
C LYS A 196 -1.42 2.13 15.23
N VAL A 197 -0.12 1.88 15.31
CA VAL A 197 0.85 2.79 15.96
C VAL A 197 0.82 4.21 15.38
N TYR A 198 0.48 4.38 14.10
CA TYR A 198 0.33 5.70 13.49
C TYR A 198 -0.97 6.38 13.97
N LEU A 199 -2.09 5.64 14.05
CA LEU A 199 -3.33 6.18 14.59
C LEU A 199 -3.18 6.61 16.06
N ASP A 200 -2.42 5.84 16.84
CA ASP A 200 -2.16 6.13 18.25
C ASP A 200 -1.47 7.49 18.48
N THR A 201 -0.78 8.04 17.47
CA THR A 201 -0.19 9.40 17.56
C THR A 201 -1.24 10.50 17.67
N LEU A 202 -2.49 10.22 17.32
CA LEU A 202 -3.61 11.19 17.35
C LEU A 202 -4.53 11.01 18.57
N ARG A 203 -4.22 10.12 19.51
CA ARG A 203 -5.10 9.85 20.67
C ARG A 203 -5.47 11.12 21.44
N GLU A 204 -4.47 11.91 21.80
CA GLU A 204 -4.67 13.17 22.54
C GLU A 204 -5.45 14.21 21.70
N VAL A 205 -5.21 14.24 20.39
CA VAL A 205 -5.93 15.12 19.46
C VAL A 205 -7.43 14.77 19.44
N PHE A 206 -7.77 13.48 19.34
CA PHE A 206 -9.16 13.03 19.36
C PHE A 206 -9.85 13.29 20.70
N ILE A 207 -9.15 13.08 21.82
CA ILE A 207 -9.68 13.37 23.16
C ILE A 207 -9.94 14.87 23.31
N GLU A 208 -9.02 15.72 22.89
CA GLU A 208 -9.19 17.17 23.00
C GLU A 208 -10.31 17.68 22.07
N LEU A 209 -10.43 17.12 20.87
CA LEU A 209 -11.47 17.44 19.92
C LEU A 209 -12.87 17.05 20.46
N SER A 210 -12.98 15.91 21.14
CA SER A 210 -14.26 15.41 21.67
C SER A 210 -14.80 16.23 22.86
N LYS A 211 -13.95 17.02 23.53
CA LYS A 211 -14.40 17.99 24.53
C LYS A 211 -15.15 19.17 23.94
N ARG A 212 -14.98 19.44 22.64
CA ARG A 212 -15.49 20.63 21.95
C ARG A 212 -16.58 20.29 20.93
N TYR A 213 -16.51 19.12 20.31
CA TYR A 213 -17.38 18.73 19.19
C TYR A 213 -17.91 17.32 19.38
N ASP A 214 -19.18 17.14 18.99
CA ASP A 214 -19.83 15.84 18.93
C ASP A 214 -19.59 15.22 17.55
N TYR A 215 -18.65 14.29 17.46
CA TYR A 215 -18.30 13.56 16.24
C TYR A 215 -18.14 12.07 16.55
N VAL A 216 -18.05 11.25 15.52
CA VAL A 216 -17.72 9.83 15.63
C VAL A 216 -16.30 9.61 15.08
N LEU A 217 -15.44 9.00 15.89
CA LEU A 217 -14.18 8.43 15.38
C LEU A 217 -14.47 7.01 14.89
N LYS A 218 -14.34 6.78 13.59
CA LYS A 218 -14.55 5.46 12.99
C LYS A 218 -13.21 4.83 12.57
N VAL A 219 -12.92 3.66 13.13
CA VAL A 219 -11.70 2.90 12.87
C VAL A 219 -12.07 1.62 12.13
N ILE A 220 -11.59 1.45 10.90
CA ILE A 220 -11.80 0.25 10.10
C ILE A 220 -10.49 -0.54 10.03
N GLY A 221 -10.47 -1.74 10.60
CA GLY A 221 -9.24 -2.53 10.68
C GLY A 221 -9.47 -3.99 11.07
N ASN A 222 -8.40 -4.72 11.25
CA ASN A 222 -8.40 -6.12 11.68
C ASN A 222 -7.83 -6.27 13.10
N PHE A 223 -8.19 -5.36 14.00
CA PHE A 223 -7.71 -5.31 15.38
C PHE A 223 -8.71 -4.53 16.26
N ASP A 224 -8.68 -4.80 17.54
CA ASP A 224 -9.44 -4.04 18.50
C ASP A 224 -8.79 -2.69 18.79
N TYR A 225 -9.61 -1.64 18.86
CA TYR A 225 -9.18 -0.29 19.19
C TYR A 225 -10.04 0.29 20.30
N GLU A 226 -9.40 0.91 21.28
CA GLU A 226 -10.07 1.54 22.41
C GLU A 226 -9.54 2.94 22.64
N LEU A 227 -10.43 3.89 22.85
CA LEU A 227 -10.11 5.27 23.18
C LEU A 227 -11.20 5.86 24.09
N THR A 228 -10.90 5.91 25.38
CA THR A 228 -11.82 6.45 26.39
C THR A 228 -12.04 7.96 26.16
N GLY A 229 -13.27 8.42 26.33
CA GLY A 229 -13.63 9.84 26.20
C GLY A 229 -13.92 10.29 24.77
N VAL A 230 -13.94 9.38 23.80
CA VAL A 230 -14.27 9.65 22.39
C VAL A 230 -15.42 8.74 21.96
N ASN A 231 -16.36 9.26 21.19
CA ASN A 231 -17.41 8.46 20.57
C ASN A 231 -16.77 7.61 19.45
N LEU A 232 -16.44 6.36 19.77
CA LEU A 232 -15.63 5.46 18.94
C LEU A 232 -16.51 4.36 18.33
N GLU A 233 -16.38 4.15 17.05
CA GLU A 233 -16.92 3.01 16.31
C GLU A 233 -15.77 2.23 15.65
N VAL A 234 -15.66 0.92 15.95
CA VAL A 234 -14.65 0.03 15.38
C VAL A 234 -15.33 -1.00 14.50
N ILE A 235 -14.88 -1.11 13.26
CA ILE A 235 -15.42 -2.03 12.26
C ILE A 235 -14.31 -2.97 11.79
N GLU A 236 -14.58 -4.27 11.77
CA GLU A 236 -13.69 -5.23 11.14
C GLU A 236 -13.65 -5.00 9.62
N TRP A 237 -12.43 -4.86 9.07
CA TRP A 237 -12.27 -4.66 7.64
C TRP A 237 -12.65 -5.90 6.84
N GLU A 238 -13.54 -5.73 5.88
CA GLU A 238 -13.89 -6.74 4.91
C GLU A 238 -13.76 -6.19 3.48
N LYS A 239 -13.22 -7.02 2.56
CA LYS A 239 -13.09 -6.64 1.15
C LYS A 239 -14.42 -6.29 0.48
N LYS A 240 -15.50 -6.93 0.91
CA LYS A 240 -16.84 -6.73 0.33
C LYS A 240 -17.43 -5.37 0.68
N THR A 241 -17.20 -4.89 1.89
CA THR A 241 -17.75 -3.65 2.43
C THR A 241 -16.78 -2.48 2.36
N GLU A 242 -15.51 -2.72 1.96
CA GLU A 242 -14.42 -1.73 1.94
C GLU A 242 -14.85 -0.34 1.45
N ILE A 243 -15.54 -0.25 0.32
CA ILE A 243 -15.95 1.04 -0.26
C ILE A 243 -17.15 1.63 0.51
N ALA A 244 -18.14 0.80 0.85
CA ALA A 244 -19.30 1.25 1.62
C ALA A 244 -18.89 1.77 3.00
N ASP A 245 -17.96 1.10 3.67
CA ASP A 245 -17.44 1.52 4.96
C ASP A 245 -16.68 2.85 4.85
N LEU A 246 -15.83 3.01 3.82
CA LEU A 246 -15.14 4.27 3.57
C LEU A 246 -16.11 5.41 3.24
N HIS A 247 -17.23 5.16 2.57
CA HIS A 247 -18.27 6.15 2.28
C HIS A 247 -18.93 6.70 3.53
N THR A 248 -18.80 6.05 4.68
CA THR A 248 -19.31 6.58 5.95
C THR A 248 -18.46 7.74 6.50
N PHE A 249 -17.22 7.92 6.05
CA PHE A 249 -16.33 9.00 6.51
C PHE A 249 -16.72 10.36 5.95
N ASP A 250 -16.55 11.42 6.74
CA ASP A 250 -16.67 12.81 6.32
C ASP A 250 -15.31 13.49 6.23
N ILE A 251 -14.35 13.01 7.03
CA ILE A 251 -12.94 13.45 7.04
C ILE A 251 -12.07 12.21 7.18
N GLY A 252 -11.13 12.02 6.28
CA GLY A 252 -10.14 10.94 6.38
C GLY A 252 -8.87 11.42 7.10
N VAL A 253 -8.30 10.60 7.99
CA VAL A 253 -7.03 10.93 8.64
C VAL A 253 -5.95 9.91 8.26
N TYR A 254 -4.76 10.41 7.90
CA TYR A 254 -3.62 9.58 7.56
C TYR A 254 -2.35 10.04 8.31
N PRO A 255 -2.25 9.72 9.61
CA PRO A 255 -1.06 10.01 10.40
C PRO A 255 0.10 9.07 10.04
N LEU A 256 1.32 9.62 10.07
CA LEU A 256 2.59 8.90 9.95
C LEU A 256 3.55 9.35 11.06
N ILE A 257 4.35 8.43 11.56
CA ILE A 257 5.54 8.73 12.35
C ILE A 257 6.66 9.09 11.36
N LYS A 258 7.37 10.18 11.61
CA LYS A 258 8.47 10.65 10.75
C LYS A 258 9.73 9.80 10.96
N ASP A 259 9.74 8.60 10.39
CA ASP A 259 10.86 7.68 10.39
C ASP A 259 11.23 7.22 8.95
N GLN A 260 12.38 6.57 8.82
CA GLN A 260 12.85 6.09 7.52
C GLN A 260 11.89 5.08 6.87
N TRP A 261 11.18 4.29 7.67
CA TRP A 261 10.21 3.32 7.15
C TRP A 261 9.01 4.01 6.49
N ALA A 262 8.52 5.07 7.10
CA ALA A 262 7.37 5.82 6.59
C ALA A 262 7.67 6.61 5.31
N LEU A 263 8.95 6.92 5.01
CA LEU A 263 9.35 7.53 3.73
C LEU A 263 8.99 6.65 2.53
N GLY A 264 9.03 5.32 2.68
CA GLY A 264 8.70 4.39 1.61
C GLY A 264 7.20 4.13 1.41
N LYS A 265 6.33 4.68 2.26
CA LYS A 265 4.88 4.45 2.14
C LYS A 265 4.29 5.21 0.96
N GLY A 266 3.56 4.49 0.10
CA GLY A 266 2.96 5.02 -1.13
C GLY A 266 1.67 5.84 -0.95
N ALA A 267 1.36 6.37 0.24
CA ALA A 267 0.17 7.19 0.56
C ALA A 267 -1.20 6.55 0.23
N LEU A 268 -1.27 5.24 0.07
CA LEU A 268 -2.45 4.52 -0.43
C LEU A 268 -3.76 4.84 0.32
N LYS A 269 -3.72 4.97 1.66
CA LYS A 269 -4.90 5.30 2.47
C LYS A 269 -5.42 6.70 2.17
N ALA A 270 -4.51 7.69 2.10
CA ALA A 270 -4.88 9.05 1.72
C ALA A 270 -5.55 9.05 0.34
N MET A 271 -4.95 8.34 -0.63
CA MET A 271 -5.52 8.22 -1.97
C MET A 271 -6.90 7.53 -1.97
N GLN A 272 -7.15 6.52 -1.11
CA GLN A 272 -8.47 5.90 -1.00
C GLN A 272 -9.54 6.91 -0.55
N TYR A 273 -9.24 7.74 0.45
CA TYR A 273 -10.16 8.79 0.92
C TYR A 273 -10.38 9.85 -0.18
N MET A 274 -9.29 10.31 -0.78
CA MET A 274 -9.34 11.27 -1.88
C MET A 274 -10.13 10.75 -3.09
N ALA A 275 -10.00 9.45 -3.40
CA ALA A 275 -10.70 8.81 -4.51
C ALA A 275 -12.22 8.82 -4.36
N ILE A 276 -12.73 8.75 -3.16
CA ILE A 276 -14.17 8.80 -2.87
C ILE A 276 -14.69 10.22 -2.58
N GLY A 277 -13.82 11.23 -2.78
CA GLY A 277 -14.19 12.63 -2.64
C GLY A 277 -14.24 13.14 -1.19
N ILE A 278 -13.47 12.54 -0.28
CA ILE A 278 -13.40 12.93 1.14
C ILE A 278 -12.15 13.76 1.38
N PRO A 279 -12.24 14.92 2.07
CA PRO A 279 -11.08 15.68 2.49
C PRO A 279 -10.19 14.84 3.41
N THR A 280 -8.90 14.84 3.11
CA THR A 280 -7.92 14.04 3.85
C THR A 280 -6.97 14.97 4.59
N VAL A 281 -6.81 14.75 5.91
CA VAL A 281 -5.74 15.35 6.71
C VAL A 281 -4.63 14.32 6.86
N ALA A 282 -3.40 14.68 6.52
CA ALA A 282 -2.27 13.76 6.54
C ALA A 282 -1.02 14.41 7.12
N THR A 283 -0.14 13.60 7.72
CA THR A 283 1.19 14.08 8.13
C THR A 283 1.96 14.56 6.90
N ASN A 284 2.57 15.73 6.97
CA ASN A 284 3.46 16.28 5.95
C ASN A 284 4.78 15.50 5.95
N TYR A 285 4.76 14.28 5.38
CA TYR A 285 5.91 13.39 5.37
C TYR A 285 5.81 12.29 4.30
N GLY A 286 6.96 11.80 3.85
CA GLY A 286 7.06 10.73 2.87
C GLY A 286 6.44 11.13 1.54
N THR A 287 5.58 10.27 1.00
CA THR A 287 4.90 10.46 -0.29
C THR A 287 3.67 11.39 -0.18
N ASN A 288 3.19 11.71 1.04
CA ASN A 288 1.98 12.51 1.21
C ASN A 288 2.05 13.88 0.50
N PRO A 289 3.16 14.67 0.57
CA PRO A 289 3.25 15.96 -0.13
C PRO A 289 3.25 15.89 -1.66
N GLN A 290 3.39 14.71 -2.24
CA GLN A 290 3.31 14.52 -3.70
C GLN A 290 1.88 14.23 -4.16
N VAL A 291 1.10 13.60 -3.28
CA VAL A 291 -0.29 13.26 -3.54
C VAL A 291 -1.21 14.42 -3.16
N ILE A 292 -0.89 15.12 -2.06
CA ILE A 292 -1.70 16.17 -1.48
C ILE A 292 -1.08 17.55 -1.77
N ASP A 293 -1.78 18.36 -2.55
CA ASP A 293 -1.53 19.79 -2.68
C ASP A 293 -2.24 20.47 -1.51
N ASN A 294 -1.44 20.98 -0.55
CA ASN A 294 -1.93 21.45 0.75
C ASN A 294 -3.00 22.53 0.64
N ASN A 295 -4.11 22.37 1.35
CA ASN A 295 -5.33 23.19 1.37
C ASN A 295 -6.11 23.22 0.03
N GLU A 296 -5.66 22.54 -1.02
CA GLU A 296 -6.35 22.45 -2.30
C GLU A 296 -7.17 21.15 -2.42
N ASN A 297 -6.50 20.00 -2.28
CA ASN A 297 -7.11 18.68 -2.42
C ASN A 297 -6.94 17.79 -1.19
N GLY A 298 -6.44 18.36 -0.11
CA GLY A 298 -6.21 17.73 1.19
C GLY A 298 -5.45 18.71 2.08
N ILE A 299 -5.14 18.29 3.30
CA ILE A 299 -4.45 19.13 4.28
C ILE A 299 -3.24 18.38 4.81
N LEU A 300 -2.08 19.03 4.75
CA LEU A 300 -0.83 18.53 5.32
C LEU A 300 -0.55 19.22 6.65
N VAL A 301 -0.15 18.44 7.66
CA VAL A 301 0.12 18.92 9.02
C VAL A 301 1.41 18.34 9.58
N ASP A 302 2.08 19.10 10.44
CA ASP A 302 3.38 18.74 11.01
C ASP A 302 3.37 18.50 12.52
N SER A 303 2.33 18.96 13.23
CA SER A 303 2.24 18.94 14.69
C SER A 303 0.86 18.53 15.19
N SER A 304 0.76 18.05 16.44
CA SER A 304 -0.52 17.74 17.08
C SER A 304 -1.45 18.95 17.18
N LYS A 305 -0.87 20.16 17.33
CA LYS A 305 -1.63 21.40 17.32
C LYS A 305 -2.29 21.65 15.97
N GLU A 306 -1.56 21.50 14.87
CA GLU A 306 -2.11 21.62 13.52
C GLU A 306 -3.16 20.53 13.22
N TRP A 307 -2.93 19.29 13.68
CA TRP A 307 -3.95 18.24 13.58
C TRP A 307 -5.26 18.68 14.20
N LEU A 308 -5.22 19.21 15.44
CA LEU A 308 -6.42 19.68 16.14
C LEU A 308 -7.08 20.82 15.37
N GLU A 309 -6.33 21.86 15.01
CA GLU A 309 -6.85 23.07 14.31
C GLU A 309 -7.47 22.70 12.94
N LYS A 310 -6.86 21.79 12.19
CA LYS A 310 -7.35 21.44 10.85
C LYS A 310 -8.54 20.47 10.89
N LEU A 311 -8.61 19.58 11.87
CA LEU A 311 -9.81 18.78 12.09
C LEU A 311 -10.97 19.64 12.55
N GLU A 312 -10.77 20.56 13.49
CA GLU A 312 -11.74 21.57 13.93
C GLU A 312 -12.24 22.42 12.75
N TYR A 313 -11.31 22.92 11.93
CA TYR A 313 -11.65 23.68 10.73
C TYR A 313 -12.58 22.91 9.80
N LEU A 314 -12.25 21.63 9.50
CA LEU A 314 -13.09 20.80 8.63
C LEU A 314 -14.44 20.43 9.26
N ILE A 315 -14.53 20.27 10.58
CA ILE A 315 -15.80 20.03 11.27
C ILE A 315 -16.75 21.23 11.08
N LEU A 316 -16.22 22.44 11.25
CA LEU A 316 -17.00 23.69 11.22
C LEU A 316 -17.35 24.15 9.81
N ASN A 317 -16.60 23.73 8.77
CA ASN A 317 -16.72 24.27 7.42
C ASN A 317 -17.14 23.20 6.38
N PRO A 318 -18.45 22.89 6.26
CA PRO A 318 -18.95 21.89 5.33
C PRO A 318 -18.63 22.21 3.86
N ASN A 319 -18.67 23.48 3.47
CA ASN A 319 -18.35 23.91 2.11
C ASN A 319 -16.87 23.64 1.75
N GLU A 320 -15.97 23.78 2.72
CA GLU A 320 -14.55 23.45 2.53
C GLU A 320 -14.33 21.93 2.44
N ARG A 321 -15.05 21.14 3.23
CA ARG A 321 -15.03 19.69 3.05
C ARG A 321 -15.44 19.28 1.65
N GLU A 322 -16.51 19.89 1.11
CA GLU A 322 -16.98 19.60 -0.25
C GLU A 322 -15.95 20.06 -1.30
N ARG A 323 -15.43 21.28 -1.18
CA ARG A 323 -14.45 21.85 -2.12
C ARG A 323 -13.18 21.00 -2.19
N ILE A 324 -12.61 20.68 -1.03
CA ILE A 324 -11.38 19.87 -0.94
C ILE A 324 -11.65 18.46 -1.44
N GLY A 325 -12.79 17.85 -1.09
CA GLY A 325 -13.16 16.52 -1.55
C GLY A 325 -13.32 16.41 -3.07
N ILE A 326 -13.94 17.41 -3.72
CA ILE A 326 -14.04 17.46 -5.17
C ILE A 326 -12.65 17.55 -5.82
N ASN A 327 -11.78 18.40 -5.30
CA ASN A 327 -10.42 18.55 -5.82
C ASN A 327 -9.58 17.29 -5.57
N ALA A 328 -9.74 16.65 -4.40
CA ALA A 328 -9.13 15.37 -4.07
C ALA A 328 -9.48 14.30 -5.11
N ARG A 329 -10.77 14.15 -5.41
CA ARG A 329 -11.23 13.24 -6.46
C ARG A 329 -10.62 13.53 -7.82
N LYS A 330 -10.59 14.79 -8.25
CA LYS A 330 -9.98 15.20 -9.52
C LYS A 330 -8.50 14.81 -9.58
N LYS A 331 -7.74 15.05 -8.49
CA LYS A 331 -6.32 14.68 -8.42
C LYS A 331 -6.14 13.19 -8.62
N ILE A 332 -6.93 12.34 -7.95
CA ILE A 332 -6.82 10.89 -8.08
C ILE A 332 -7.21 10.42 -9.49
N VAL A 333 -8.30 10.93 -10.05
CA VAL A 333 -8.74 10.54 -11.41
C VAL A 333 -7.68 10.84 -12.44
N ASN A 334 -7.06 12.02 -12.36
CA ASN A 334 -6.15 12.52 -13.38
C ASN A 334 -4.73 11.96 -13.27
N TYR A 335 -4.25 11.65 -12.04
CA TYR A 335 -2.83 11.34 -11.81
C TYR A 335 -2.58 10.00 -11.12
N TYR A 336 -3.58 9.43 -10.43
CA TYR A 336 -3.41 8.22 -9.61
C TYR A 336 -4.48 7.15 -9.89
N SER A 337 -5.25 7.31 -10.97
CA SER A 337 -6.16 6.25 -11.41
C SER A 337 -5.41 5.16 -12.18
N VAL A 338 -5.97 3.95 -12.20
CA VAL A 338 -5.47 2.85 -13.05
C VAL A 338 -5.29 3.33 -14.49
N LYS A 339 -6.30 4.04 -15.04
CA LYS A 339 -6.25 4.58 -16.40
C LYS A 339 -5.12 5.58 -16.63
N ALA A 340 -4.80 6.39 -15.62
CA ALA A 340 -3.75 7.40 -15.73
C ALA A 340 -2.34 6.80 -15.73
N LEU A 341 -2.16 5.64 -15.10
CA LEU A 341 -0.84 5.05 -14.84
C LEU A 341 -0.57 3.74 -15.60
N GLU A 342 -1.56 3.17 -16.29
CA GLU A 342 -1.40 1.88 -16.98
C GLU A 342 -0.28 1.87 -18.02
N HIS A 343 -0.07 3.00 -18.74
CA HIS A 343 0.99 3.13 -19.73
C HIS A 343 2.39 2.96 -19.14
N LEU A 344 2.63 3.37 -17.89
CA LEU A 344 3.95 3.30 -17.25
C LEU A 344 4.45 1.86 -17.09
N TYR A 345 3.57 0.92 -16.72
CA TYR A 345 3.94 -0.50 -16.65
C TYR A 345 4.26 -1.07 -18.03
N LEU A 346 3.47 -0.70 -19.04
CA LEU A 346 3.67 -1.16 -20.42
C LEU A 346 4.96 -0.60 -21.00
N GLU A 347 5.32 0.64 -20.69
CA GLU A 347 6.61 1.24 -21.07
C GLU A 347 7.78 0.46 -20.46
N VAL A 348 7.75 0.17 -19.15
CA VAL A 348 8.75 -0.66 -18.49
C VAL A 348 8.90 -2.02 -19.18
N PHE A 349 7.80 -2.68 -19.54
CA PHE A 349 7.86 -3.99 -20.20
C PHE A 349 8.42 -3.89 -21.63
N ARG A 350 8.06 -2.85 -22.40
CA ARG A 350 8.54 -2.62 -23.76
C ARG A 350 10.04 -2.25 -23.77
N GLU A 351 10.45 -1.32 -22.90
CA GLU A 351 11.87 -0.94 -22.76
C GLU A 351 12.74 -2.14 -22.41
N SER A 352 12.30 -2.94 -21.42
CA SER A 352 13.04 -4.12 -20.99
C SER A 352 13.19 -5.18 -22.12
N LYS A 353 12.21 -5.28 -23.03
CA LYS A 353 12.31 -6.16 -24.22
C LYS A 353 13.28 -5.63 -25.26
N ASN A 354 13.26 -4.33 -25.56
CA ASN A 354 14.06 -3.72 -26.61
C ASN A 354 15.57 -3.73 -26.29
N GLU A 355 15.94 -3.78 -25.01
CA GLU A 355 17.34 -3.84 -24.58
C GLU A 355 17.98 -5.25 -24.67
N GLN A 356 17.21 -6.27 -25.02
CA GLN A 356 17.73 -7.64 -25.24
C GLN A 356 18.01 -7.95 -26.70
N VAL A 357 17.63 -7.07 -27.64
CA VAL A 357 17.94 -7.13 -29.06
C VAL A 357 19.21 -6.37 -29.34
#